data_943a6e56224461b2ec93b36040db66ba
#
_entry.id   943a6e56224461b2ec93b36040db66ba
#
_cell.length_a   1.000
_cell.length_b   1.000
_cell.length_c   1.000
_cell.angle_alpha   90.00
_cell.angle_beta   90.00
_cell.angle_gamma   90.00
#
_symmetry.space_group_name_H-M   'P 1'
#
loop_
_entity.id
_entity.type
_entity.pdbx_description
1 polymer ?
#
loop_
_entity_poly.entity_id
_entity_poly.type
_entity_poly.pdbx_seq_one_letter_code
_entity_poly.pdbx_strand_id
1 'polypeptide(L)'
;MSRLMQLQEVAESTRLGPLSGEIKAGEILHLVGPNGAGKSTLLARMAGLTNGEGSITFGDMPLEDWPAARLAQYRAYLAQQQNPPFAMPVWHFLTLHQPDKARTDLLQEVADALGLGDKLGRGVNQLSGGEWQRVRLAAVILQICPQANPLGQLLLLDEPMNSLDVAQQNALDRLLSQLCLQGIAIVMSSHDLNHTLRHAHKAWLLKRGKLLASGSRDAVLTPANLSAAYGVNFRRLDIEGHRMLISTT
;
A
#
# COMPACT_ATOMS: atom_id res chain seq x y z
N MET A 1 19.40 -0.82 5.79
CA MET A 1 18.25 -1.36 5.05
C MET A 1 18.70 -1.69 3.64
N SER A 2 18.51 -2.92 3.19
CA SER A 2 18.89 -3.36 1.84
C SER A 2 17.86 -2.91 0.81
N ARG A 3 18.29 -2.68 -0.43
CA ARG A 3 17.41 -2.43 -1.56
C ARG A 3 16.60 -3.70 -1.85
N LEU A 4 15.28 -3.57 -1.91
CA LEU A 4 14.36 -4.66 -2.17
C LEU A 4 13.85 -4.64 -3.61
N MET A 5 13.49 -3.45 -4.10
CA MET A 5 13.00 -3.27 -5.48
C MET A 5 13.67 -2.06 -6.11
N GLN A 6 14.01 -2.17 -7.40
CA GLN A 6 14.54 -1.07 -8.20
C GLN A 6 13.71 -0.89 -9.46
N LEU A 7 13.35 0.34 -9.73
CA LEU A 7 12.65 0.78 -10.93
C LEU A 7 13.61 1.59 -11.78
N GLN A 8 13.69 1.32 -13.09
CA GLN A 8 14.53 2.03 -14.04
C GLN A 8 13.70 2.40 -15.27
N GLU A 9 13.47 3.71 -15.47
CA GLU A 9 12.72 4.26 -16.60
C GLU A 9 11.36 3.59 -16.82
N VAL A 10 10.67 3.22 -15.73
CA VAL A 10 9.40 2.50 -15.78
C VAL A 10 8.32 3.42 -16.34
N ALA A 11 7.67 2.95 -17.41
CA ALA A 11 6.57 3.65 -18.06
C ALA A 11 5.45 2.67 -18.46
N GLU A 12 4.23 3.21 -18.64
CA GLU A 12 3.08 2.44 -19.13
C GLU A 12 2.18 3.34 -20.01
N SER A 13 2.31 3.19 -21.30
CA SER A 13 1.57 3.95 -22.32
C SER A 13 1.46 5.45 -21.97
N THR A 14 0.25 6.03 -21.97
CA THR A 14 0.01 7.45 -21.64
C THR A 14 -0.25 7.71 -20.15
N ARG A 15 -0.33 6.67 -19.31
CA ARG A 15 -0.73 6.78 -17.90
C ARG A 15 0.45 6.97 -16.97
N LEU A 16 1.60 6.41 -17.31
CA LEU A 16 2.81 6.48 -16.51
C LEU A 16 3.98 6.80 -17.44
N GLY A 17 4.61 7.94 -17.25
CA GLY A 17 5.83 8.33 -17.96
C GLY A 17 7.05 7.68 -17.31
N PRO A 18 8.24 7.76 -17.94
CA PRO A 18 9.42 7.13 -17.39
C PRO A 18 9.74 7.69 -15.99
N LEU A 19 9.88 6.79 -15.05
CA LEU A 19 10.29 7.11 -13.69
C LEU A 19 11.25 6.06 -13.15
N SER A 20 12.17 6.49 -12.31
CA SER A 20 13.16 5.64 -11.67
C SER A 20 13.13 5.85 -10.15
N GLY A 21 13.40 4.78 -9.40
CA GLY A 21 13.40 4.84 -7.95
C GLY A 21 13.74 3.51 -7.30
N GLU A 22 13.85 3.51 -5.98
CA GLU A 22 14.14 2.32 -5.18
C GLU A 22 13.24 2.19 -3.97
N ILE A 23 12.92 0.96 -3.59
CA ILE A 23 12.20 0.59 -2.39
C ILE A 23 13.13 -0.25 -1.53
N LYS A 24 13.18 0.06 -0.23
CA LYS A 24 14.02 -0.62 0.75
C LYS A 24 13.19 -1.49 1.68
N ALA A 25 13.76 -2.61 2.11
CA ALA A 25 13.16 -3.46 3.14
C ALA A 25 12.92 -2.67 4.43
N GLY A 26 11.78 -2.90 5.09
CA GLY A 26 11.44 -2.20 6.32
C GLY A 26 11.20 -0.70 6.15
N GLU A 27 10.67 -0.26 5.01
CA GLU A 27 10.35 1.13 4.72
C GLU A 27 8.88 1.28 4.32
N ILE A 28 8.22 2.33 4.80
CA ILE A 28 6.88 2.74 4.37
C ILE A 28 7.02 3.90 3.38
N LEU A 29 6.66 3.64 2.13
CA LEU A 29 6.63 4.61 1.04
C LEU A 29 5.18 4.96 0.69
N HIS A 30 4.84 6.24 0.70
CA HIS A 30 3.56 6.70 0.18
C HIS A 30 3.69 7.29 -1.22
N LEU A 31 2.82 6.84 -2.11
CA LEU A 31 2.61 7.45 -3.43
C LEU A 31 1.51 8.50 -3.28
N VAL A 32 1.84 9.76 -3.48
CA VAL A 32 0.92 10.89 -3.36
C VAL A 32 0.80 11.65 -4.68
N GLY A 33 -0.27 12.36 -4.86
CA GLY A 33 -0.54 13.14 -6.07
C GLY A 33 -2.02 13.18 -6.41
N PRO A 34 -2.46 14.07 -7.30
CA PRO A 34 -3.85 14.22 -7.69
C PRO A 34 -4.42 12.94 -8.33
N ASN A 35 -5.75 12.91 -8.51
CA ASN A 35 -6.40 11.82 -9.23
C ASN A 35 -5.87 11.75 -10.67
N GLY A 36 -5.66 10.53 -11.17
CA GLY A 36 -5.08 10.32 -12.49
C GLY A 36 -3.56 10.58 -12.57
N ALA A 37 -2.85 10.79 -11.44
CA ALA A 37 -1.40 11.00 -11.44
C ALA A 37 -0.57 9.75 -11.78
N GLY A 38 -1.19 8.55 -11.88
CA GLY A 38 -0.52 7.29 -12.21
C GLY A 38 -0.20 6.40 -11.02
N LYS A 39 -0.69 6.71 -9.79
CA LYS A 39 -0.38 5.94 -8.55
C LYS A 39 -0.77 4.47 -8.66
N SER A 40 -2.02 4.18 -9.02
CA SER A 40 -2.53 2.79 -9.17
C SER A 40 -1.83 2.04 -10.30
N THR A 41 -1.52 2.73 -11.40
CA THR A 41 -0.76 2.17 -12.53
C THR A 41 0.64 1.77 -12.06
N LEU A 42 1.33 2.64 -11.31
CA LEU A 42 2.64 2.33 -10.75
C LEU A 42 2.60 1.15 -9.77
N LEU A 43 1.59 1.09 -8.88
CA LEU A 43 1.41 -0.05 -7.98
C LEU A 43 1.17 -1.35 -8.75
N ALA A 44 0.35 -1.33 -9.81
CA ALA A 44 0.12 -2.51 -10.66
C ALA A 44 1.40 -2.97 -11.39
N ARG A 45 2.22 -2.02 -11.86
CA ARG A 45 3.55 -2.31 -12.43
C ARG A 45 4.48 -2.96 -11.42
N MET A 46 4.59 -2.38 -10.20
CA MET A 46 5.38 -2.95 -9.10
C MET A 46 4.86 -4.33 -8.67
N ALA A 47 3.56 -4.55 -8.80
CA ALA A 47 2.93 -5.82 -8.50
C ALA A 47 3.19 -6.90 -9.58
N GLY A 48 3.75 -6.56 -10.73
CA GLY A 48 3.92 -7.50 -11.85
C GLY A 48 2.59 -7.89 -12.50
N LEU A 49 1.57 -7.03 -12.43
CA LEU A 49 0.24 -7.30 -13.01
C LEU A 49 0.06 -6.66 -14.39
N THR A 50 0.89 -5.68 -14.71
CA THR A 50 0.90 -5.01 -16.02
C THR A 50 2.30 -4.96 -16.56
N ASN A 51 2.42 -4.88 -17.89
CA ASN A 51 3.69 -4.73 -18.60
C ASN A 51 3.82 -3.30 -19.12
N GLY A 52 5.04 -2.88 -19.50
CA GLY A 52 5.32 -1.57 -20.03
C GLY A 52 6.82 -1.40 -20.28
N GLU A 53 7.25 -0.19 -20.56
CA GLU A 53 8.65 0.14 -20.82
C GLU A 53 9.45 0.22 -19.50
N GLY A 54 10.77 0.23 -19.63
CA GLY A 54 11.71 0.22 -18.51
C GLY A 54 11.81 -1.14 -17.85
N SER A 55 12.52 -1.22 -16.73
CA SER A 55 12.72 -2.48 -16.00
C SER A 55 12.42 -2.32 -14.52
N ILE A 56 11.90 -3.38 -13.90
CA ILE A 56 11.73 -3.51 -12.46
C ILE A 56 12.50 -4.74 -12.01
N THR A 57 13.39 -4.57 -11.04
CA THR A 57 14.09 -5.67 -10.38
C THR A 57 13.51 -5.85 -8.98
N PHE A 58 13.18 -7.08 -8.60
CA PHE A 58 12.72 -7.43 -7.26
C PHE A 58 13.69 -8.46 -6.66
N GLY A 59 14.33 -8.11 -5.54
CA GLY A 59 15.53 -8.80 -5.09
C GLY A 59 16.63 -8.65 -6.14
N ASP A 60 17.18 -9.78 -6.58
CA ASP A 60 18.27 -9.84 -7.58
C ASP A 60 17.79 -10.27 -8.98
N MET A 61 16.46 -10.32 -9.22
CA MET A 61 15.90 -10.86 -10.45
C MET A 61 14.92 -9.84 -11.09
N PRO A 62 14.91 -9.71 -12.45
CA PRO A 62 13.88 -8.93 -13.14
C PRO A 62 12.48 -9.42 -12.75
N LEU A 63 11.55 -8.48 -12.53
CA LEU A 63 10.19 -8.80 -12.07
C LEU A 63 9.43 -9.68 -13.07
N GLU A 64 9.70 -9.51 -14.35
CA GLU A 64 9.11 -10.28 -15.44
C GLU A 64 9.53 -11.76 -15.46
N ASP A 65 10.70 -12.06 -14.89
CA ASP A 65 11.22 -13.43 -14.79
C ASP A 65 10.68 -14.21 -13.57
N TRP A 66 9.96 -13.53 -12.68
CA TRP A 66 9.36 -14.19 -11.52
C TRP A 66 8.13 -15.03 -11.93
N PRO A 67 8.12 -16.34 -11.67
CA PRO A 67 6.91 -17.14 -11.80
C PRO A 67 5.82 -16.56 -10.88
N ALA A 68 4.60 -16.34 -11.40
CA ALA A 68 3.52 -15.66 -10.66
C ALA A 68 3.22 -16.32 -9.31
N ALA A 69 3.21 -17.67 -9.25
CA ALA A 69 2.97 -18.41 -8.01
C ALA A 69 4.09 -18.21 -6.97
N ARG A 70 5.34 -18.04 -7.43
CA ARG A 70 6.46 -17.74 -6.53
C ARG A 70 6.43 -16.29 -6.08
N LEU A 71 6.19 -15.35 -6.99
CA LEU A 71 6.07 -13.93 -6.65
C LEU A 71 4.98 -13.68 -5.60
N ALA A 72 3.85 -14.40 -5.67
CA ALA A 72 2.76 -14.29 -4.71
C ALA A 72 3.15 -14.67 -3.27
N GLN A 73 4.23 -15.42 -3.07
CA GLN A 73 4.77 -15.72 -1.74
C GLN A 73 5.59 -14.56 -1.16
N TYR A 74 6.16 -13.73 -2.00
CA TYR A 74 7.04 -12.62 -1.58
C TYR A 74 6.32 -11.28 -1.54
N ARG A 75 5.23 -11.13 -2.30
CA ARG A 75 4.52 -9.88 -2.48
C ARG A 75 3.01 -10.06 -2.36
N ALA A 76 2.35 -9.22 -1.55
CA ALA A 76 0.90 -9.07 -1.51
C ALA A 76 0.48 -7.73 -2.15
N TYR A 77 -0.68 -7.71 -2.79
CA TYR A 77 -1.23 -6.52 -3.45
C TYR A 77 -2.73 -6.36 -3.18
N LEU A 78 -3.10 -5.21 -2.64
CA LEU A 78 -4.49 -4.76 -2.51
C LEU A 78 -4.81 -3.80 -3.65
N ALA A 79 -5.65 -4.20 -4.59
CA ALA A 79 -6.18 -3.32 -5.63
C ALA A 79 -7.22 -2.34 -5.06
N GLN A 80 -7.41 -1.18 -5.69
CA GLN A 80 -8.35 -0.15 -5.25
C GLN A 80 -9.79 -0.68 -5.10
N GLN A 81 -10.26 -1.46 -6.08
CA GLN A 81 -11.59 -2.06 -6.04
C GLN A 81 -11.52 -3.53 -6.42
N GLN A 82 -12.29 -4.33 -5.70
CA GLN A 82 -12.49 -5.74 -6.01
C GLN A 82 -13.83 -6.17 -5.41
N ASN A 83 -14.69 -6.72 -6.25
CA ASN A 83 -15.94 -7.32 -5.79
C ASN A 83 -15.67 -8.64 -5.06
N PRO A 84 -16.52 -9.03 -4.09
CA PRO A 84 -16.46 -10.36 -3.51
C PRO A 84 -16.55 -11.43 -4.61
N PRO A 85 -15.68 -12.45 -4.59
CA PRO A 85 -15.60 -13.42 -5.71
C PRO A 85 -16.87 -14.26 -5.84
N PHE A 86 -17.35 -14.85 -4.76
CA PHE A 86 -18.58 -15.63 -4.64
C PHE A 86 -18.93 -15.82 -3.16
N ALA A 87 -20.12 -16.35 -2.87
CA ALA A 87 -20.59 -16.55 -1.51
C ALA A 87 -19.72 -17.57 -0.78
N MET A 88 -18.95 -17.10 0.22
CA MET A 88 -18.21 -17.92 1.17
C MET A 88 -18.10 -17.18 2.50
N PRO A 89 -17.93 -17.88 3.64
CA PRO A 89 -17.67 -17.23 4.92
C PRO A 89 -16.35 -16.43 4.92
N VAL A 90 -16.31 -15.33 5.66
CA VAL A 90 -15.11 -14.49 5.80
C VAL A 90 -13.90 -15.30 6.26
N TRP A 91 -14.06 -16.17 7.29
CA TRP A 91 -12.95 -17.01 7.77
C TRP A 91 -12.35 -17.87 6.64
N HIS A 92 -13.20 -18.41 5.76
CA HIS A 92 -12.75 -19.24 4.64
C HIS A 92 -11.97 -18.40 3.62
N PHE A 93 -12.49 -17.21 3.26
CA PHE A 93 -11.79 -16.27 2.39
C PHE A 93 -10.40 -15.91 2.94
N LEU A 94 -10.29 -15.60 4.23
CA LEU A 94 -9.02 -15.27 4.88
C LEU A 94 -8.04 -16.46 4.87
N THR A 95 -8.52 -17.68 5.16
CA THR A 95 -7.70 -18.90 5.12
C THR A 95 -7.10 -19.19 3.74
N LEU A 96 -7.78 -18.80 2.65
CA LEU A 96 -7.22 -18.94 1.29
C LEU A 96 -5.98 -18.07 1.06
N HIS A 97 -5.86 -16.97 1.80
CA HIS A 97 -4.74 -16.02 1.67
C HIS A 97 -3.62 -16.29 2.70
N GLN A 98 -3.86 -17.15 3.67
CA GLN A 98 -2.89 -17.48 4.71
C GLN A 98 -2.02 -18.66 4.27
N PRO A 99 -0.69 -18.48 4.09
CA PRO A 99 0.22 -19.55 3.66
C PRO A 99 0.31 -20.70 4.66
N ASP A 100 0.45 -20.41 5.95
CA ASP A 100 0.41 -21.41 7.03
C ASP A 100 -1.00 -21.49 7.64
N LYS A 101 -1.78 -22.44 7.16
CA LYS A 101 -3.18 -22.67 7.58
C LYS A 101 -3.30 -23.17 9.03
N ALA A 102 -2.23 -23.62 9.65
CA ALA A 102 -2.22 -24.04 11.05
C ALA A 102 -2.28 -22.85 12.03
N ARG A 103 -1.92 -21.64 11.58
CA ARG A 103 -1.91 -20.42 12.40
C ARG A 103 -3.29 -19.75 12.47
N THR A 104 -4.28 -20.48 12.99
CA THR A 104 -5.64 -19.94 13.22
C THR A 104 -5.66 -18.81 14.24
N ASP A 105 -4.71 -18.82 15.19
CA ASP A 105 -4.45 -17.73 16.13
C ASP A 105 -4.17 -16.40 15.42
N LEU A 106 -3.28 -16.40 14.43
CA LEU A 106 -2.92 -15.20 13.67
C LEU A 106 -4.11 -14.65 12.87
N LEU A 107 -4.92 -15.55 12.28
CA LEU A 107 -6.13 -15.12 11.57
C LEU A 107 -7.08 -14.39 12.52
N GLN A 108 -7.29 -14.94 13.72
CA GLN A 108 -8.14 -14.31 14.72
C GLN A 108 -7.57 -12.96 15.17
N GLU A 109 -6.26 -12.88 15.46
CA GLU A 109 -5.59 -11.64 15.86
C GLU A 109 -5.75 -10.52 14.82
N VAL A 110 -5.52 -10.83 13.52
CA VAL A 110 -5.65 -9.84 12.44
C VAL A 110 -7.11 -9.44 12.25
N ALA A 111 -8.04 -10.40 12.33
CA ALA A 111 -9.47 -10.13 12.23
C ALA A 111 -9.95 -9.22 13.38
N ASP A 112 -9.55 -9.48 14.60
CA ASP A 112 -9.93 -8.67 15.76
C ASP A 112 -9.33 -7.27 15.70
N ALA A 113 -8.07 -7.14 15.30
CA ALA A 113 -7.40 -5.86 15.10
C ALA A 113 -8.12 -4.96 14.08
N LEU A 114 -8.75 -5.56 13.05
CA LEU A 114 -9.53 -4.86 12.03
C LEU A 114 -11.04 -4.82 12.32
N GLY A 115 -11.47 -5.26 13.51
CA GLY A 115 -12.88 -5.26 13.93
C GLY A 115 -13.76 -6.19 13.10
N LEU A 116 -13.24 -7.39 12.79
CA LEU A 116 -13.92 -8.43 12.00
C LEU A 116 -14.26 -9.68 12.81
N GLY A 117 -13.92 -9.76 14.10
CA GLY A 117 -14.07 -10.97 14.91
C GLY A 117 -15.50 -11.53 14.89
N ASP A 118 -16.52 -10.68 15.01
CA ASP A 118 -17.94 -11.04 14.95
C ASP A 118 -18.46 -11.28 13.52
N LYS A 119 -17.64 -11.06 12.49
CA LYS A 119 -18.02 -11.20 11.08
C LYS A 119 -17.46 -12.46 10.41
N LEU A 120 -16.58 -13.20 11.08
CA LEU A 120 -15.88 -14.35 10.48
C LEU A 120 -16.82 -15.42 9.89
N GLY A 121 -17.97 -15.64 10.52
CA GLY A 121 -18.99 -16.59 10.01
C GLY A 121 -19.89 -16.04 8.92
N ARG A 122 -19.87 -14.71 8.63
CA ARG A 122 -20.76 -14.10 7.62
C ARG A 122 -20.26 -14.36 6.21
N GLY A 123 -21.19 -14.41 5.25
CA GLY A 123 -20.84 -14.46 3.84
C GLY A 123 -20.20 -13.14 3.36
N VAL A 124 -19.11 -13.21 2.59
CA VAL A 124 -18.43 -12.02 2.06
C VAL A 124 -19.34 -11.13 1.22
N ASN A 125 -20.34 -11.71 0.56
CA ASN A 125 -21.34 -10.98 -0.22
C ASN A 125 -22.44 -10.28 0.63
N GLN A 126 -22.43 -10.47 1.95
CA GLN A 126 -23.35 -9.85 2.89
C GLN A 126 -22.71 -8.69 3.66
N LEU A 127 -21.46 -8.38 3.35
CA LEU A 127 -20.70 -7.33 4.02
C LEU A 127 -20.99 -5.96 3.40
N SER A 128 -20.95 -4.93 4.23
CA SER A 128 -20.88 -3.54 3.74
C SER A 128 -19.56 -3.29 3.02
N GLY A 129 -19.49 -2.21 2.23
CA GLY A 129 -18.25 -1.84 1.52
C GLY A 129 -17.06 -1.66 2.45
N GLY A 130 -17.24 -1.05 3.63
CA GLY A 130 -16.19 -0.88 4.62
C GLY A 130 -15.79 -2.19 5.30
N GLU A 131 -16.74 -3.08 5.60
CA GLU A 131 -16.45 -4.42 6.12
C GLU A 131 -15.67 -5.24 5.10
N TRP A 132 -16.09 -5.23 3.84
CA TRP A 132 -15.38 -5.90 2.75
C TRP A 132 -13.96 -5.35 2.55
N GLN A 133 -13.78 -4.04 2.62
CA GLN A 133 -12.44 -3.43 2.56
C GLN A 133 -11.53 -3.96 3.68
N ARG A 134 -12.03 -4.05 4.91
CA ARG A 134 -11.27 -4.60 6.04
C ARG A 134 -10.93 -6.07 5.86
N VAL A 135 -11.85 -6.88 5.32
CA VAL A 135 -11.58 -8.30 4.99
C VAL A 135 -10.46 -8.42 3.95
N ARG A 136 -10.46 -7.59 2.91
CA ARG A 136 -9.39 -7.57 1.91
C ARG A 136 -8.05 -7.15 2.49
N LEU A 137 -8.05 -6.16 3.39
CA LEU A 137 -6.85 -5.76 4.14
C LEU A 137 -6.33 -6.90 5.01
N ALA A 138 -7.21 -7.57 5.77
CA ALA A 138 -6.84 -8.75 6.54
C ALA A 138 -6.20 -9.83 5.68
N ALA A 139 -6.77 -10.10 4.50
CA ALA A 139 -6.28 -11.11 3.57
C ALA A 139 -4.84 -10.83 3.09
N VAL A 140 -4.54 -9.60 2.65
CA VAL A 140 -3.20 -9.25 2.17
C VAL A 140 -2.18 -9.16 3.31
N ILE A 141 -2.62 -8.78 4.53
CA ILE A 141 -1.78 -8.80 5.73
C ILE A 141 -1.42 -10.25 6.10
N LEU A 142 -2.38 -11.16 6.14
CA LEU A 142 -2.15 -12.58 6.41
C LEU A 142 -1.24 -13.23 5.37
N GLN A 143 -1.38 -12.86 4.10
CA GLN A 143 -0.54 -13.36 3.01
C GLN A 143 0.94 -13.02 3.20
N ILE A 144 1.25 -11.84 3.78
CA ILE A 144 2.62 -11.32 3.85
C ILE A 144 3.22 -11.40 5.25
N CYS A 145 2.42 -11.66 6.28
CA CYS A 145 2.82 -11.61 7.67
C CYS A 145 3.93 -12.62 7.98
N PRO A 146 5.10 -12.21 8.51
CA PRO A 146 6.24 -13.09 8.73
C PRO A 146 5.96 -14.29 9.63
N GLN A 147 4.97 -14.19 10.53
CA GLN A 147 4.56 -15.27 11.41
C GLN A 147 3.91 -16.46 10.67
N ALA A 148 3.32 -16.22 9.49
CA ALA A 148 2.73 -17.25 8.64
C ALA A 148 3.46 -17.40 7.30
N ASN A 149 4.26 -16.41 6.91
CA ASN A 149 4.98 -16.38 5.65
C ASN A 149 6.38 -15.77 5.83
N PRO A 150 7.40 -16.58 6.19
CA PRO A 150 8.77 -16.07 6.33
C PRO A 150 9.40 -15.55 5.03
N LEU A 151 8.78 -15.80 3.87
CA LEU A 151 9.22 -15.30 2.57
C LEU A 151 8.63 -13.93 2.23
N GLY A 152 7.65 -13.45 2.98
CA GLY A 152 7.00 -12.16 2.75
C GLY A 152 7.98 -10.99 2.81
N GLN A 153 7.95 -10.10 1.83
CA GLN A 153 8.87 -8.97 1.73
C GLN A 153 8.23 -7.64 1.35
N LEU A 154 7.16 -7.67 0.55
CA LEU A 154 6.56 -6.47 -0.03
C LEU A 154 5.04 -6.47 0.06
N LEU A 155 4.48 -5.41 0.61
CA LEU A 155 3.04 -5.14 0.67
C LEU A 155 2.72 -3.89 -0.16
N LEU A 156 1.90 -4.05 -1.18
CA LEU A 156 1.44 -2.97 -2.06
C LEU A 156 -0.04 -2.71 -1.79
N LEU A 157 -0.40 -1.47 -1.51
CA LEU A 157 -1.76 -1.09 -1.10
C LEU A 157 -2.27 0.09 -1.92
N ASP A 158 -3.34 -0.12 -2.67
CA ASP A 158 -3.98 0.97 -3.42
C ASP A 158 -5.17 1.54 -2.65
N GLU A 159 -4.99 2.75 -2.13
CA GLU A 159 -5.95 3.50 -1.32
C GLU A 159 -6.52 2.70 -0.11
N PRO A 160 -5.66 2.11 0.74
CA PRO A 160 -6.11 1.21 1.79
C PRO A 160 -7.00 1.86 2.85
N MET A 161 -6.88 3.18 3.04
CA MET A 161 -7.62 3.95 4.05
C MET A 161 -9.07 4.29 3.64
N ASN A 162 -9.43 4.04 2.38
CA ASN A 162 -10.76 4.33 1.89
C ASN A 162 -11.81 3.51 2.63
N SER A 163 -12.93 4.16 2.98
CA SER A 163 -14.06 3.56 3.71
C SER A 163 -13.74 3.07 5.14
N LEU A 164 -12.60 3.48 5.71
CA LEU A 164 -12.24 3.23 7.09
C LEU A 164 -12.54 4.48 7.94
N ASP A 165 -13.13 4.28 9.11
CA ASP A 165 -13.22 5.32 10.12
C ASP A 165 -11.87 5.55 10.83
N VAL A 166 -11.79 6.60 11.65
CA VAL A 166 -10.54 7.00 12.33
C VAL A 166 -9.96 5.88 13.21
N ALA A 167 -10.81 5.12 13.90
CA ALA A 167 -10.35 4.03 14.76
C ALA A 167 -9.76 2.87 13.94
N GLN A 168 -10.40 2.57 12.81
CA GLN A 168 -9.97 1.54 11.86
C GLN A 168 -8.68 1.95 11.13
N GLN A 169 -8.53 3.22 10.73
CA GLN A 169 -7.30 3.76 10.17
C GLN A 169 -6.14 3.62 11.15
N ASN A 170 -6.34 4.01 12.41
CA ASN A 170 -5.33 3.86 13.45
C ASN A 170 -4.95 2.39 13.72
N ALA A 171 -5.91 1.47 13.64
CA ALA A 171 -5.64 0.04 13.78
C ALA A 171 -4.79 -0.48 12.61
N LEU A 172 -5.13 -0.08 11.38
CA LEU A 172 -4.35 -0.42 10.19
C LEU A 172 -2.92 0.15 10.28
N ASP A 173 -2.76 1.42 10.66
CA ASP A 173 -1.43 2.03 10.81
C ASP A 173 -0.55 1.29 11.83
N ARG A 174 -1.12 0.79 12.92
CA ARG A 174 -0.39 -0.06 13.88
C ARG A 174 0.07 -1.36 13.25
N LEU A 175 -0.81 -2.06 12.52
CA LEU A 175 -0.46 -3.31 11.83
C LEU A 175 0.63 -3.09 10.78
N LEU A 176 0.50 -2.04 9.96
CA LEU A 176 1.50 -1.70 8.95
C LEU A 176 2.84 -1.34 9.58
N SER A 177 2.84 -0.59 10.68
CA SER A 177 4.07 -0.25 11.42
C SER A 177 4.75 -1.51 11.98
N GLN A 178 3.98 -2.45 12.52
CA GLN A 178 4.51 -3.73 13.03
C GLN A 178 5.14 -4.57 11.91
N LEU A 179 4.46 -4.70 10.76
CA LEU A 179 5.00 -5.40 9.59
C LEU A 179 6.29 -4.73 9.08
N CYS A 180 6.31 -3.40 9.04
CA CYS A 180 7.50 -2.64 8.63
C CYS A 180 8.69 -2.90 9.57
N LEU A 181 8.46 -2.91 10.90
CA LEU A 181 9.50 -3.24 11.89
C LEU A 181 10.03 -4.67 11.74
N GLN A 182 9.22 -5.59 11.21
CA GLN A 182 9.61 -6.97 10.88
C GLN A 182 10.32 -7.10 9.53
N GLY A 183 10.59 -5.98 8.85
CA GLY A 183 11.34 -5.95 7.60
C GLY A 183 10.50 -5.90 6.32
N ILE A 184 9.17 -5.93 6.41
CA ILE A 184 8.29 -5.82 5.24
C ILE A 184 8.37 -4.39 4.68
N ALA A 185 8.65 -4.27 3.38
CA ALA A 185 8.50 -3.01 2.67
C ALA A 185 7.01 -2.76 2.35
N ILE A 186 6.56 -1.53 2.57
CA ILE A 186 5.16 -1.16 2.33
C ILE A 186 5.13 0.01 1.36
N VAL A 187 4.40 -0.15 0.26
CA VAL A 187 4.11 0.94 -0.68
C VAL A 187 2.62 1.13 -0.75
N MET A 188 2.14 2.33 -0.44
CA MET A 188 0.72 2.61 -0.49
C MET A 188 0.41 3.92 -1.21
N SER A 189 -0.68 3.94 -1.96
CA SER A 189 -1.23 5.20 -2.46
C SER A 189 -2.06 5.89 -1.38
N SER A 190 -1.96 7.22 -1.32
CA SER A 190 -2.68 8.03 -0.35
C SER A 190 -3.15 9.34 -0.97
N HIS A 191 -4.36 9.76 -0.58
CA HIS A 191 -4.88 11.11 -0.86
C HIS A 191 -4.74 12.04 0.34
N ASP A 192 -4.55 11.51 1.54
CA ASP A 192 -4.36 12.30 2.75
C ASP A 192 -2.87 12.64 2.94
N LEU A 193 -2.53 13.90 2.66
CA LEU A 193 -1.18 14.43 2.82
C LEU A 193 -0.77 14.51 4.29
N ASN A 194 -1.72 14.77 5.20
CA ASN A 194 -1.43 14.82 6.63
C ASN A 194 -1.20 13.42 7.21
N HIS A 195 -1.93 12.42 6.74
CA HIS A 195 -1.65 11.02 7.06
C HIS A 195 -0.24 10.62 6.57
N THR A 196 0.09 10.97 5.32
CA THR A 196 1.42 10.73 4.76
C THR A 196 2.52 11.40 5.57
N LEU A 197 2.31 12.66 6.00
CA LEU A 197 3.27 13.41 6.81
C LEU A 197 3.53 12.76 8.18
N ARG A 198 2.53 12.06 8.75
CA ARG A 198 2.66 11.35 10.03
C ARG A 198 3.29 9.97 9.90
N HIS A 199 2.88 9.19 8.91
CA HIS A 199 3.11 7.74 8.89
C HIS A 199 4.14 7.26 7.85
N ALA A 200 4.40 8.01 6.77
CA ALA A 200 5.38 7.59 5.76
C ALA A 200 6.83 7.85 6.23
N HIS A 201 7.75 6.97 5.85
CA HIS A 201 9.18 7.24 5.91
C HIS A 201 9.62 8.06 4.69
N LYS A 202 9.12 7.67 3.51
CA LYS A 202 9.35 8.33 2.23
C LYS A 202 8.05 8.64 1.53
N ALA A 203 8.11 9.57 0.61
CA ALA A 203 7.01 9.88 -0.29
C ALA A 203 7.53 10.02 -1.72
N TRP A 204 6.71 9.60 -2.69
CA TRP A 204 6.85 9.92 -4.09
C TRP A 204 5.64 10.74 -4.52
N LEU A 205 5.90 11.96 -4.97
CA LEU A 205 4.86 12.87 -5.46
C LEU A 205 4.77 12.74 -6.97
N LEU A 206 3.63 12.23 -7.44
CA LEU A 206 3.35 12.03 -8.87
C LEU A 206 2.43 13.13 -9.40
N LYS A 207 2.66 13.52 -10.65
CA LYS A 207 1.77 14.40 -11.42
C LYS A 207 1.78 13.97 -12.89
N ARG A 208 0.60 13.69 -13.45
CA ARG A 208 0.44 13.32 -14.88
C ARG A 208 1.39 12.21 -15.32
N GLY A 209 1.49 11.15 -14.55
CA GLY A 209 2.34 10.00 -14.83
C GLY A 209 3.83 10.20 -14.55
N LYS A 210 4.29 11.37 -14.09
CA LYS A 210 5.70 11.66 -13.82
C LYS A 210 5.98 11.81 -12.33
N LEU A 211 7.17 11.44 -11.92
CA LEU A 211 7.68 11.66 -10.59
C LEU A 211 8.16 13.11 -10.45
N LEU A 212 7.39 13.93 -9.71
CA LEU A 212 7.71 15.34 -9.47
C LEU A 212 8.75 15.50 -8.37
N ALA A 213 8.64 14.73 -7.31
CA ALA A 213 9.59 14.72 -6.18
C ALA A 213 9.62 13.35 -5.50
N SER A 214 10.78 12.95 -5.01
CA SER A 214 10.99 11.71 -4.26
C SER A 214 11.99 11.94 -3.13
N GLY A 215 11.80 11.26 -1.99
CA GLY A 215 12.70 11.39 -0.84
C GLY A 215 11.97 11.18 0.48
N SER A 216 12.54 11.73 1.57
CA SER A 216 11.84 11.74 2.85
C SER A 216 10.52 12.50 2.75
N ARG A 217 9.52 12.08 3.52
CA ARG A 217 8.21 12.75 3.54
C ARG A 217 8.32 14.27 3.73
N ASP A 218 9.25 14.72 4.58
CA ASP A 218 9.47 16.14 4.88
C ASP A 218 10.05 16.92 3.70
N ALA A 219 10.93 16.30 2.92
CA ALA A 219 11.54 16.90 1.74
C ALA A 219 10.56 16.95 0.55
N VAL A 220 9.67 15.99 0.44
CA VAL A 220 8.71 15.87 -0.66
C VAL A 220 7.46 16.72 -0.41
N LEU A 221 6.90 16.68 0.81
CA LEU A 221 5.65 17.36 1.15
C LEU A 221 5.88 18.83 1.52
N THR A 222 6.61 19.55 0.69
CA THR A 222 6.79 21.00 0.83
C THR A 222 5.62 21.77 0.19
N PRO A 223 5.27 22.96 0.68
CA PRO A 223 4.24 23.78 0.04
C PRO A 223 4.50 23.99 -1.46
N ALA A 224 5.74 24.25 -1.87
CA ALA A 224 6.11 24.46 -3.27
C ALA A 224 5.81 23.21 -4.14
N ASN A 225 6.26 22.02 -3.72
CA ASN A 225 6.00 20.78 -4.45
C ASN A 225 4.50 20.48 -4.53
N LEU A 226 3.78 20.66 -3.42
CA LEU A 226 2.34 20.39 -3.38
C LEU A 226 1.56 21.39 -4.24
N SER A 227 1.91 22.67 -4.20
CA SER A 227 1.28 23.68 -5.07
C SER A 227 1.54 23.37 -6.54
N ALA A 228 2.76 22.96 -6.89
CA ALA A 228 3.09 22.53 -8.24
C ALA A 228 2.30 21.29 -8.68
N ALA A 229 2.07 20.32 -7.78
CA ALA A 229 1.35 19.08 -8.08
C ALA A 229 -0.16 19.31 -8.21
N TYR A 230 -0.77 19.97 -7.22
CA TYR A 230 -2.21 20.07 -7.08
C TYR A 230 -2.83 21.35 -7.70
N GLY A 231 -2.01 22.37 -7.98
CA GLY A 231 -2.49 23.62 -8.58
C GLY A 231 -3.23 24.54 -7.60
N VAL A 232 -3.06 24.31 -6.30
CA VAL A 232 -3.59 25.15 -5.21
C VAL A 232 -2.46 25.50 -4.24
N ASN A 233 -2.62 26.61 -3.53
CA ASN A 233 -1.60 27.02 -2.55
C ASN A 233 -1.66 26.11 -1.32
N PHE A 234 -0.50 25.84 -0.75
CA PHE A 234 -0.35 25.09 0.51
C PHE A 234 0.48 25.90 1.52
N ARG A 235 0.16 25.71 2.79
CA ARG A 235 0.99 26.14 3.91
C ARG A 235 1.27 24.98 4.83
N ARG A 236 2.46 24.98 5.43
CA ARG A 236 2.82 24.03 6.46
C ARG A 236 2.76 24.76 7.79
N LEU A 237 2.01 24.22 8.73
CA LEU A 237 1.87 24.71 10.08
C LEU A 237 2.54 23.74 11.03
N ASP A 238 3.10 24.29 12.12
CA ASP A 238 3.56 23.52 13.29
C ASP A 238 2.76 24.02 14.49
N ILE A 239 1.89 23.16 15.02
CA ILE A 239 1.01 23.49 16.14
C ILE A 239 1.29 22.47 17.23
N GLU A 240 1.82 22.89 18.37
CA GLU A 240 2.14 22.03 19.51
C GLU A 240 3.04 20.84 19.13
N GLY A 241 4.00 21.04 18.21
CA GLY A 241 4.88 20.00 17.70
C GLY A 241 4.26 19.08 16.64
N HIS A 242 3.01 19.30 16.28
CA HIS A 242 2.33 18.58 15.21
C HIS A 242 2.41 19.37 13.89
N ARG A 243 2.99 18.72 12.88
CA ARG A 243 3.09 19.30 11.54
C ARG A 243 1.82 19.01 10.74
N MET A 244 1.27 20.04 10.14
CA MET A 244 0.06 19.97 9.34
C MET A 244 0.23 20.69 8.01
N LEU A 245 -0.44 20.20 6.98
CA LEU A 245 -0.54 20.82 5.68
C LEU A 245 -1.99 21.31 5.49
N ILE A 246 -2.13 22.56 5.15
CA ILE A 246 -3.44 23.15 4.81
C ILE A 246 -3.38 23.72 3.40
N SER A 247 -4.45 23.51 2.63
CA SER A 247 -4.64 24.23 1.37
C SER A 247 -5.22 25.61 1.66
N THR A 248 -4.74 26.60 0.93
CA THR A 248 -5.27 27.98 1.01
C THR A 248 -5.78 28.38 -0.37
N THR A 249 -6.89 29.03 -0.40
CA THR A 249 -7.47 29.65 -1.61
C THR A 249 -6.61 30.81 -2.08
#